data_0fc4290df2c5cb82ea288e1f62fecf90
#
_entry.id   0fc4290df2c5cb82ea288e1f62fecf90
#
_cell.length_a   1.000
_cell.length_b   1.000
_cell.length_c   1.000
_cell.angle_alpha   90.00
_cell.angle_beta   90.00
_cell.angle_gamma   90.00
#
_symmetry.space_group_name_H-M   'P 1'
#
loop_
_entity.id
_entity.type
_entity.pdbx_description
1 polymer ?
#
loop_
_entity_poly.entity_id
_entity_poly.type
_entity_poly.pdbx_seq_one_letter_code
_entity_poly.pdbx_strand_id
1 'polypeptide(L)'
;INHMKKFVYITTFLISLLFGSYISASEVNVYSYRQPFLIEPLTNAFTDKTGVKVNIVYLRQGMIERMKAEGKRSPADIVLTVDSSRLSALVDAGLTQQVTSEVLSTNVPNKYRDPAGHWFGLTTRARIIYASNDRVKNGDILKYEELADPKWKGKICIRSGLNAYNLALTSAIIHHHGQEYALDWLRGLKQNLARKPQGNDRAQVKAIWAGECDLSIGNTYYMGKMLKDPEQADWAN
;
A
#
# COMPACT_ATOMS: atom_id res chain seq x y z
N ILE A 1 65.01 -12.66 -32.62
CA ILE A 1 64.56 -11.53 -31.78
C ILE A 1 63.21 -10.97 -32.30
N ASN A 2 62.98 -10.88 -33.59
CA ASN A 2 61.73 -10.33 -34.16
C ASN A 2 60.48 -11.23 -33.99
N HIS A 3 60.67 -12.57 -33.94
CA HIS A 3 59.57 -13.51 -33.73
C HIS A 3 59.03 -13.53 -32.27
N MET A 4 59.91 -13.30 -31.32
CA MET A 4 59.54 -13.25 -29.89
C MET A 4 58.72 -12.00 -29.54
N LYS A 5 59.03 -10.84 -30.17
CA LYS A 5 58.25 -9.60 -29.96
C LYS A 5 56.85 -9.69 -30.54
N LYS A 6 56.62 -10.37 -31.66
CA LYS A 6 55.29 -10.57 -32.24
C LYS A 6 54.42 -11.50 -31.38
N PHE A 7 55.01 -12.49 -30.74
CA PHE A 7 54.27 -13.42 -29.87
C PHE A 7 53.80 -12.73 -28.59
N VAL A 8 54.63 -11.84 -28.03
CA VAL A 8 54.27 -11.07 -26.82
C VAL A 8 53.12 -10.11 -27.10
N TYR A 9 53.05 -9.44 -28.23
CA TYR A 9 51.94 -8.53 -28.58
C TYR A 9 50.62 -9.26 -28.83
N ILE A 10 50.66 -10.46 -29.41
CA ILE A 10 49.45 -11.28 -29.66
C ILE A 10 48.91 -11.80 -28.34
N THR A 11 49.77 -12.23 -27.40
CA THR A 11 49.34 -12.72 -26.10
C THR A 11 48.77 -11.61 -25.20
N THR A 12 49.35 -10.40 -25.29
CA THR A 12 48.82 -9.24 -24.54
C THR A 12 47.45 -8.79 -25.08
N PHE A 13 47.25 -8.87 -26.40
CA PHE A 13 45.96 -8.52 -27.01
C PHE A 13 44.86 -9.55 -26.72
N LEU A 14 45.17 -10.85 -26.67
CA LEU A 14 44.21 -11.88 -26.25
C LEU A 14 43.80 -11.81 -24.78
N ILE A 15 44.68 -11.40 -23.88
CA ILE A 15 44.37 -11.24 -22.45
C ILE A 15 43.44 -10.05 -22.22
N SER A 16 43.54 -9.00 -23.03
CA SER A 16 42.62 -7.81 -22.94
C SER A 16 41.19 -8.11 -23.36
N LEU A 17 40.94 -9.18 -24.12
CA LEU A 17 39.62 -9.59 -24.55
C LEU A 17 38.91 -10.50 -23.53
N LEU A 18 39.60 -10.95 -22.49
CA LEU A 18 39.02 -11.79 -21.42
C LEU A 18 38.49 -11.00 -20.21
N PHE A 19 38.76 -9.70 -20.15
CA PHE A 19 38.01 -8.80 -19.25
C PHE A 19 36.69 -8.42 -19.89
N GLY A 20 35.84 -9.43 -20.17
CA GLY A 20 34.42 -9.22 -20.38
C GLY A 20 33.93 -8.46 -19.17
N SER A 21 33.46 -7.24 -19.38
CA SER A 21 32.76 -6.47 -18.37
C SER A 21 31.66 -7.37 -17.83
N TYR A 22 31.84 -7.90 -16.63
CA TYR A 22 30.71 -8.46 -15.87
C TYR A 22 29.76 -7.30 -15.71
N ILE A 23 28.80 -7.19 -16.61
CA ILE A 23 27.60 -6.39 -16.39
C ILE A 23 26.91 -7.12 -15.22
N SER A 24 27.25 -6.75 -14.01
CA SER A 24 26.44 -7.11 -12.85
C SER A 24 25.05 -6.59 -13.20
N ALA A 25 24.12 -7.48 -13.45
CA ALA A 25 22.75 -7.07 -13.60
C ALA A 25 22.41 -6.26 -12.36
N SER A 26 22.19 -4.95 -12.51
CA SER A 26 21.82 -4.11 -11.40
C SER A 26 20.51 -4.63 -10.82
N GLU A 27 20.43 -4.69 -9.52
CA GLU A 27 19.23 -5.13 -8.82
C GLU A 27 18.77 -4.07 -7.81
N VAL A 28 17.49 -4.08 -7.52
CA VAL A 28 16.85 -3.20 -6.54
C VAL A 28 16.12 -4.05 -5.53
N ASN A 29 16.38 -3.83 -4.25
CA ASN A 29 15.75 -4.53 -3.14
C ASN A 29 14.64 -3.69 -2.54
N VAL A 30 13.40 -4.17 -2.66
CA VAL A 30 12.20 -3.50 -2.19
C VAL A 30 11.68 -4.17 -0.93
N TYR A 31 11.75 -3.48 0.20
CA TYR A 31 11.06 -3.90 1.41
C TYR A 31 9.61 -3.43 1.35
N SER A 32 8.66 -4.35 1.40
CA SER A 32 7.26 -4.07 1.09
C SER A 32 6.30 -4.54 2.18
N TYR A 33 5.41 -3.63 2.60
CA TYR A 33 4.19 -4.00 3.33
C TYR A 33 3.06 -4.49 2.40
N ARG A 34 3.24 -4.32 1.08
CA ARG A 34 2.32 -4.87 0.06
C ARG A 34 2.69 -6.31 -0.23
N GLN A 35 1.68 -7.16 -0.36
CA GLN A 35 1.85 -8.54 -0.81
C GLN A 35 2.44 -8.57 -2.23
N PRO A 36 3.38 -9.48 -2.53
CA PRO A 36 4.08 -9.52 -3.80
C PRO A 36 3.15 -9.50 -5.02
N PHE A 37 2.12 -10.32 -5.05
CA PHE A 37 1.18 -10.40 -6.18
C PHE A 37 0.50 -9.07 -6.54
N LEU A 38 0.48 -8.09 -5.64
CA LEU A 38 -0.10 -6.77 -5.90
C LEU A 38 0.87 -5.80 -6.58
N ILE A 39 2.17 -6.06 -6.47
CA ILE A 39 3.21 -5.17 -6.99
C ILE A 39 4.07 -5.82 -8.07
N GLU A 40 4.11 -7.15 -8.15
CA GLU A 40 4.83 -7.91 -9.18
C GLU A 40 4.51 -7.46 -10.62
N PRO A 41 3.27 -7.17 -11.00
CA PRO A 41 3.00 -6.68 -12.35
C PRO A 41 3.75 -5.38 -12.68
N LEU A 42 3.92 -4.49 -11.69
CA LEU A 42 4.65 -3.22 -11.87
C LEU A 42 6.16 -3.44 -11.88
N THR A 43 6.66 -4.28 -10.97
CA THR A 43 8.11 -4.57 -10.89
C THR A 43 8.59 -5.39 -12.07
N ASN A 44 7.78 -6.32 -12.59
CA ASN A 44 8.07 -7.07 -13.81
C ASN A 44 8.13 -6.14 -15.04
N ALA A 45 7.13 -5.26 -15.20
CA ALA A 45 7.15 -4.27 -16.29
C ALA A 45 8.38 -3.34 -16.21
N PHE A 46 8.83 -2.99 -15.01
CA PHE A 46 10.07 -2.23 -14.82
C PHE A 46 11.29 -3.05 -15.21
N THR A 47 11.39 -4.30 -14.78
CA THR A 47 12.49 -5.22 -15.15
C THR A 47 12.54 -5.45 -16.64
N ASP A 48 11.40 -5.69 -17.28
CA ASP A 48 11.29 -5.90 -18.74
C ASP A 48 11.79 -4.69 -19.54
N LYS A 49 11.49 -3.48 -19.01
CA LYS A 49 11.89 -2.22 -19.66
C LYS A 49 13.36 -1.85 -19.43
N THR A 50 13.93 -2.20 -18.30
CA THR A 50 15.23 -1.66 -17.85
C THR A 50 16.34 -2.71 -17.75
N GLY A 51 15.99 -3.99 -17.70
CA GLY A 51 16.92 -5.08 -17.37
C GLY A 51 17.30 -5.13 -15.87
N VAL A 52 16.80 -4.22 -15.04
CA VAL A 52 17.08 -4.16 -13.60
C VAL A 52 16.18 -5.14 -12.86
N LYS A 53 16.78 -6.10 -12.16
CA LYS A 53 16.04 -7.07 -11.35
C LYS A 53 15.48 -6.42 -10.10
N VAL A 54 14.22 -6.71 -9.75
CA VAL A 54 13.59 -6.26 -8.51
C VAL A 54 13.40 -7.45 -7.56
N ASN A 55 14.02 -7.37 -6.38
CA ASN A 55 13.85 -8.34 -5.31
C ASN A 55 12.86 -7.78 -4.29
N ILE A 56 11.78 -8.51 -4.01
CA ILE A 56 10.74 -8.08 -3.08
C ILE A 56 10.85 -8.86 -1.78
N VAL A 57 11.06 -8.15 -0.67
CA VAL A 57 11.00 -8.71 0.68
C VAL A 57 9.71 -8.23 1.34
N TYR A 58 8.74 -9.13 1.43
CA TYR A 58 7.46 -8.84 2.06
C TYR A 58 7.55 -8.94 3.58
N LEU A 59 7.11 -7.88 4.26
CA LEU A 59 7.03 -7.80 5.71
C LEU A 59 5.61 -7.39 6.14
N ARG A 60 4.99 -8.18 6.95
CA ARG A 60 3.64 -7.88 7.47
C ARG A 60 3.69 -6.81 8.56
N GLN A 61 4.76 -6.80 9.33
CA GLN A 61 5.06 -5.89 10.44
C GLN A 61 6.55 -5.90 10.74
N GLY A 62 7.03 -5.02 11.61
CA GLY A 62 8.41 -5.04 12.10
C GLY A 62 9.45 -4.50 11.10
N MET A 63 9.04 -3.73 10.09
CA MET A 63 9.98 -3.22 9.08
C MET A 63 10.96 -2.19 9.65
N ILE A 64 10.48 -1.29 10.49
CA ILE A 64 11.33 -0.27 11.12
C ILE A 64 12.36 -0.92 12.04
N GLU A 65 11.94 -1.86 12.85
CA GLU A 65 12.77 -2.62 13.77
C GLU A 65 13.84 -3.41 13.01
N ARG A 66 13.46 -4.07 11.94
CA ARG A 66 14.36 -4.79 11.06
C ARG A 66 15.41 -3.86 10.43
N MET A 67 14.98 -2.77 9.81
CA MET A 67 15.90 -1.83 9.17
C MET A 67 16.84 -1.17 10.18
N LYS A 68 16.37 -0.88 11.41
CA LYS A 68 17.25 -0.41 12.50
C LYS A 68 18.28 -1.44 12.91
N ALA A 69 17.89 -2.71 13.01
CA ALA A 69 18.82 -3.80 13.35
C ALA A 69 19.85 -4.06 12.24
N GLU A 70 19.47 -3.95 10.99
CA GLU A 70 20.37 -4.05 9.83
C GLU A 70 21.33 -2.84 9.75
N GLY A 71 20.85 -1.65 10.14
CA GLY A 71 21.60 -0.41 10.13
C GLY A 71 22.18 -0.09 8.75
N LYS A 72 23.46 0.29 8.69
CA LYS A 72 24.16 0.61 7.43
C LYS A 72 24.35 -0.60 6.50
N ARG A 73 24.08 -1.81 6.95
CA ARG A 73 24.12 -3.04 6.16
C ARG A 73 22.78 -3.46 5.60
N SER A 74 21.74 -2.65 5.81
CA SER A 74 20.44 -2.95 5.22
C SER A 74 20.56 -3.06 3.71
N PRO A 75 20.07 -4.15 3.11
CA PRO A 75 20.03 -4.29 1.65
C PRO A 75 18.87 -3.54 1.02
N ALA A 76 17.99 -2.92 1.82
CA ALA A 76 16.81 -2.23 1.30
C ALA A 76 17.20 -0.94 0.55
N ASP A 77 16.88 -0.88 -0.73
CA ASP A 77 17.00 0.32 -1.55
C ASP A 77 15.73 1.15 -1.52
N ILE A 78 14.58 0.48 -1.48
CA ILE A 78 13.25 1.11 -1.50
C ILE A 78 12.36 0.49 -0.43
N VAL A 79 11.58 1.33 0.25
CA VAL A 79 10.49 0.88 1.13
C VAL A 79 9.15 1.22 0.52
N LEU A 80 8.30 0.21 0.32
CA LEU A 80 6.95 0.38 -0.18
C LEU A 80 5.94 0.15 0.95
N THR A 81 5.21 1.20 1.31
CA THR A 81 4.19 1.14 2.36
C THR A 81 2.78 1.11 1.79
N VAL A 82 1.79 0.95 2.66
CA VAL A 82 0.37 0.92 2.30
C VAL A 82 -0.37 2.21 2.68
N ASP A 83 0.26 3.10 3.44
CA ASP A 83 -0.30 4.36 3.92
C ASP A 83 0.79 5.38 4.25
N SER A 84 0.39 6.64 4.39
CA SER A 84 1.29 7.76 4.70
C SER A 84 1.81 7.73 6.14
N SER A 85 1.06 7.16 7.08
CA SER A 85 1.50 7.10 8.48
C SER A 85 2.76 6.25 8.65
N ARG A 86 2.86 5.16 7.89
CA ARG A 86 4.06 4.33 7.86
C ARG A 86 5.23 5.02 7.16
N LEU A 87 4.95 5.84 6.14
CA LEU A 87 6.00 6.66 5.52
C LEU A 87 6.55 7.69 6.52
N SER A 88 5.67 8.41 7.23
CA SER A 88 6.10 9.35 8.26
C SER A 88 6.92 8.66 9.36
N ALA A 89 6.47 7.49 9.83
CA ALA A 89 7.22 6.73 10.84
C ALA A 89 8.63 6.30 10.37
N LEU A 90 8.82 6.04 9.08
CA LEU A 90 10.15 5.77 8.50
C LEU A 90 11.02 7.03 8.46
N VAL A 91 10.43 8.18 8.12
CA VAL A 91 11.12 9.48 8.15
C VAL A 91 11.54 9.83 9.56
N ASP A 92 10.63 9.74 10.53
CA ASP A 92 10.87 10.01 11.95
C ASP A 92 11.96 9.09 12.54
N ALA A 93 12.04 7.87 12.01
CA ALA A 93 13.08 6.90 12.41
C ALA A 93 14.44 7.14 11.72
N GLY A 94 14.56 8.14 10.83
CA GLY A 94 15.79 8.42 10.08
C GLY A 94 16.18 7.32 9.08
N LEU A 95 15.19 6.57 8.57
CA LEU A 95 15.40 5.42 7.67
C LEU A 95 15.15 5.74 6.20
N THR A 96 15.00 7.01 5.87
CA THR A 96 14.81 7.51 4.51
C THR A 96 15.86 8.54 4.15
N GLN A 97 16.06 8.76 2.88
CA GLN A 97 16.91 9.83 2.36
C GLN A 97 16.11 10.74 1.42
N GLN A 98 16.54 11.96 1.30
CA GLN A 98 15.98 12.91 0.34
C GLN A 98 16.32 12.47 -1.08
N VAL A 99 15.31 12.47 -1.96
CA VAL A 99 15.43 12.17 -3.39
C VAL A 99 14.93 13.36 -4.20
N THR A 100 15.76 13.85 -5.10
CA THR A 100 15.38 14.83 -6.10
C THR A 100 15.29 14.13 -7.46
N SER A 101 14.11 14.15 -8.07
CA SER A 101 13.85 13.51 -9.36
C SER A 101 12.81 14.32 -10.14
N GLU A 102 13.17 14.74 -11.34
CA GLU A 102 12.26 15.43 -12.25
C GLU A 102 11.08 14.54 -12.65
N VAL A 103 11.32 13.25 -12.88
CA VAL A 103 10.27 12.28 -13.20
C VAL A 103 9.25 12.18 -12.07
N LEU A 104 9.70 12.08 -10.82
CA LEU A 104 8.81 12.00 -9.66
C LEU A 104 8.09 13.35 -9.44
N SER A 105 8.77 14.48 -9.60
CA SER A 105 8.17 15.80 -9.40
C SER A 105 7.12 16.15 -10.46
N THR A 106 7.29 15.65 -11.68
CA THR A 106 6.33 15.84 -12.77
C THR A 106 5.12 14.93 -12.64
N ASN A 107 5.33 13.67 -12.23
CA ASN A 107 4.26 12.65 -12.23
C ASN A 107 3.52 12.52 -10.90
N VAL A 108 4.10 12.95 -9.78
CA VAL A 108 3.48 12.88 -8.45
C VAL A 108 3.09 14.28 -7.98
N PRO A 109 1.79 14.63 -7.92
CA PRO A 109 1.34 15.95 -7.45
C PRO A 109 1.86 16.28 -6.04
N ASN A 110 2.11 17.57 -5.78
CA ASN A 110 2.67 18.06 -4.51
C ASN A 110 1.93 17.53 -3.27
N LYS A 111 0.59 17.42 -3.32
CA LYS A 111 -0.23 16.92 -2.22
C LYS A 111 -0.01 15.42 -1.90
N TYR A 112 0.67 14.70 -2.77
CA TYR A 112 0.95 13.27 -2.62
C TYR A 112 2.44 12.96 -2.48
N ARG A 113 3.27 13.95 -2.15
CA ARG A 113 4.69 13.76 -1.88
C ARG A 113 5.16 14.60 -0.69
N ASP A 114 6.22 14.15 -0.08
CA ASP A 114 6.86 14.90 0.99
C ASP A 114 7.54 16.17 0.44
N PRO A 115 7.30 17.35 1.02
CA PRO A 115 7.98 18.57 0.61
C PRO A 115 9.52 18.49 0.70
N ALA A 116 10.05 17.72 1.65
CA ALA A 116 11.49 17.46 1.80
C ALA A 116 12.00 16.31 0.92
N GLY A 117 11.14 15.63 0.15
CA GLY A 117 11.54 14.61 -0.81
C GLY A 117 11.84 13.24 -0.23
N HIS A 118 11.40 12.93 0.99
CA HIS A 118 11.64 11.64 1.63
C HIS A 118 10.67 10.54 1.21
N TRP A 119 9.50 10.90 0.65
CA TRP A 119 8.54 9.92 0.16
C TRP A 119 7.67 10.45 -0.99
N PHE A 120 7.10 9.52 -1.77
CA PHE A 120 6.24 9.80 -2.92
C PHE A 120 5.06 8.84 -2.93
N GLY A 121 3.84 9.36 -3.09
CA GLY A 121 2.62 8.58 -3.22
C GLY A 121 2.43 8.12 -4.67
N LEU A 122 2.44 6.80 -4.89
CA LEU A 122 2.34 6.23 -6.24
C LEU A 122 0.91 5.87 -6.63
N THR A 123 0.05 5.57 -5.65
CA THR A 123 -1.34 5.16 -5.89
C THR A 123 -2.25 5.77 -4.84
N THR A 124 -3.49 6.03 -5.22
CA THR A 124 -4.57 6.42 -4.30
C THR A 124 -5.57 5.28 -4.16
N ARG A 125 -6.31 5.27 -3.07
CA ARG A 125 -7.44 4.39 -2.84
C ARG A 125 -8.56 5.18 -2.18
N ALA A 126 -9.80 4.83 -2.49
CA ALA A 126 -10.94 5.33 -1.76
C ALA A 126 -11.37 4.29 -0.72
N ARG A 127 -11.66 4.77 0.48
CA ARG A 127 -12.43 4.02 1.46
C ARG A 127 -13.87 4.46 1.28
N ILE A 128 -14.80 3.52 1.11
CA ILE A 128 -16.18 3.83 0.78
C ILE A 128 -17.13 3.11 1.73
N ILE A 129 -18.38 3.53 1.72
CA ILE A 129 -19.46 2.82 2.37
C ILE A 129 -19.94 1.73 1.40
N TYR A 130 -19.96 0.49 1.86
CA TYR A 130 -20.65 -0.62 1.21
C TYR A 130 -22.07 -0.67 1.75
N ALA A 131 -23.03 -0.86 0.88
CA ALA A 131 -24.44 -0.96 1.21
C ALA A 131 -25.09 -2.16 0.53
N SER A 132 -26.05 -2.78 1.21
CA SER A 132 -26.90 -3.78 0.59
C SER A 132 -27.78 -3.16 -0.49
N ASN A 133 -27.76 -3.70 -1.70
CA ASN A 133 -28.60 -3.23 -2.80
C ASN A 133 -30.10 -3.41 -2.51
N ASP A 134 -30.46 -4.43 -1.72
CA ASP A 134 -31.86 -4.78 -1.43
C ASP A 134 -32.44 -4.03 -0.23
N ARG A 135 -31.59 -3.68 0.76
CA ARG A 135 -32.04 -3.17 2.06
C ARG A 135 -31.72 -1.71 2.33
N VAL A 136 -30.87 -1.10 1.50
CA VAL A 136 -30.48 0.33 1.58
C VAL A 136 -30.78 0.98 0.25
N LYS A 137 -31.65 1.97 0.23
CA LYS A 137 -32.01 2.68 -0.99
C LYS A 137 -30.87 3.59 -1.43
N ASN A 138 -30.74 3.80 -2.73
CA ASN A 138 -29.79 4.75 -3.25
C ASN A 138 -30.08 6.16 -2.72
N GLY A 139 -29.07 6.81 -2.12
CA GLY A 139 -29.20 8.11 -1.50
C GLY A 139 -29.50 8.09 -0.01
N ASP A 140 -29.80 6.94 0.61
CA ASP A 140 -30.07 6.84 2.05
C ASP A 140 -28.84 7.16 2.91
N ILE A 141 -27.63 6.97 2.35
CA ILE A 141 -26.36 7.28 3.00
C ILE A 141 -25.33 7.75 1.95
N LEU A 142 -24.77 8.94 2.15
CA LEU A 142 -23.82 9.57 1.22
C LEU A 142 -22.50 9.96 1.89
N LYS A 143 -22.50 10.10 3.21
CA LYS A 143 -21.37 10.61 3.99
C LYS A 143 -21.02 9.71 5.16
N TYR A 144 -19.77 9.72 5.54
CA TYR A 144 -19.31 8.97 6.72
C TYR A 144 -19.96 9.41 8.02
N GLU A 145 -20.28 10.70 8.12
CA GLU A 145 -20.92 11.31 9.27
C GLU A 145 -22.27 10.63 9.56
N GLU A 146 -23.01 10.25 8.54
CA GLU A 146 -24.32 9.61 8.62
C GLU A 146 -24.29 8.18 9.17
N LEU A 147 -23.10 7.55 9.23
CA LEU A 147 -22.95 6.25 9.88
C LEU A 147 -23.23 6.27 11.40
N ALA A 148 -23.18 7.44 12.01
CA ALA A 148 -23.54 7.64 13.42
C ALA A 148 -25.04 7.89 13.65
N ASP A 149 -25.85 8.04 12.59
CA ASP A 149 -27.29 8.26 12.69
C ASP A 149 -27.98 7.03 13.32
N PRO A 150 -28.83 7.22 14.34
CA PRO A 150 -29.56 6.14 15.02
C PRO A 150 -30.43 5.27 14.09
N LYS A 151 -30.82 5.76 12.92
CA LYS A 151 -31.54 4.95 11.91
C LYS A 151 -30.78 3.68 11.49
N TRP A 152 -29.47 3.67 11.64
CA TRP A 152 -28.61 2.53 11.32
C TRP A 152 -28.33 1.61 12.51
N LYS A 153 -29.06 1.73 13.62
CA LYS A 153 -28.87 0.90 14.82
C LYS A 153 -28.96 -0.58 14.48
N GLY A 154 -27.89 -1.32 14.81
CA GLY A 154 -27.79 -2.77 14.56
C GLY A 154 -27.61 -3.14 13.07
N LYS A 155 -27.23 -2.19 12.22
CA LYS A 155 -27.14 -2.42 10.76
C LYS A 155 -25.72 -2.29 10.19
N ILE A 156 -24.72 -1.99 10.99
CA ILE A 156 -23.36 -1.75 10.50
C ILE A 156 -22.43 -2.87 10.96
N CYS A 157 -21.71 -3.45 9.99
CA CYS A 157 -20.56 -4.31 10.25
C CYS A 157 -19.26 -3.56 9.97
N ILE A 158 -18.25 -3.77 10.77
CA ILE A 158 -16.96 -3.08 10.61
C ILE A 158 -15.81 -3.98 11.06
N ARG A 159 -14.66 -3.83 10.46
CA ARG A 159 -13.41 -4.38 10.97
C ARG A 159 -12.90 -3.57 12.17
N SER A 160 -11.90 -4.09 12.89
CA SER A 160 -11.31 -3.42 14.05
C SER A 160 -11.07 -1.92 13.82
N GLY A 161 -11.48 -1.09 14.76
CA GLY A 161 -11.19 0.34 14.78
C GLY A 161 -9.69 0.67 14.85
N LEU A 162 -8.88 -0.26 15.40
CA LEU A 162 -7.42 -0.13 15.47
C LEU A 162 -6.72 -0.49 14.16
N ASN A 163 -7.46 -0.89 13.13
CA ASN A 163 -6.88 -1.11 11.83
C ASN A 163 -6.46 0.21 11.17
N ALA A 164 -5.29 0.23 10.52
CA ALA A 164 -4.73 1.43 9.90
C ALA A 164 -5.71 2.20 8.99
N TYR A 165 -6.61 1.49 8.27
CA TYR A 165 -7.59 2.14 7.40
C TYR A 165 -8.69 2.87 8.19
N ASN A 166 -9.14 2.30 9.31
CA ASN A 166 -10.12 2.93 10.17
C ASN A 166 -9.51 4.04 11.02
N LEU A 167 -8.25 3.89 11.45
CA LEU A 167 -7.50 4.98 12.08
C LEU A 167 -7.35 6.17 11.13
N ALA A 168 -7.01 5.93 9.87
CA ALA A 168 -6.91 6.99 8.86
C ALA A 168 -8.26 7.69 8.62
N LEU A 169 -9.38 6.94 8.58
CA LEU A 169 -10.71 7.53 8.48
C LEU A 169 -11.05 8.37 9.72
N THR A 170 -10.80 7.85 10.91
CA THR A 170 -11.01 8.60 12.17
C THR A 170 -10.16 9.88 12.19
N SER A 171 -8.90 9.81 11.74
CA SER A 171 -8.04 11.00 11.63
C SER A 171 -8.61 12.03 10.64
N ALA A 172 -9.21 11.58 9.54
CA ALA A 172 -9.89 12.48 8.60
C ALA A 172 -11.11 13.15 9.23
N ILE A 173 -11.94 12.41 9.98
CA ILE A 173 -13.08 13.00 10.73
C ILE A 173 -12.58 14.02 11.75
N ILE A 174 -11.49 13.72 12.48
CA ILE A 174 -10.88 14.69 13.43
C ILE A 174 -10.40 15.94 12.69
N HIS A 175 -9.75 15.77 11.55
CA HIS A 175 -9.22 16.89 10.76
C HIS A 175 -10.33 17.84 10.27
N HIS A 176 -11.45 17.29 9.83
CA HIS A 176 -12.54 18.09 9.26
C HIS A 176 -13.52 18.64 10.29
N HIS A 177 -13.71 17.95 11.41
CA HIS A 177 -14.77 18.29 12.38
C HIS A 177 -14.27 18.51 13.81
N GLY A 178 -13.01 18.24 14.08
CA GLY A 178 -12.43 18.32 15.43
C GLY A 178 -12.58 17.02 16.23
N GLN A 179 -11.85 16.97 17.33
CA GLN A 179 -11.73 15.76 18.16
C GLN A 179 -13.04 15.42 18.90
N GLU A 180 -13.74 16.40 19.40
CA GLU A 180 -14.99 16.23 20.15
C GLU A 180 -16.07 15.61 19.27
N TYR A 181 -16.28 16.20 18.07
CA TYR A 181 -17.19 15.64 17.08
C TYR A 181 -16.83 14.19 16.70
N ALA A 182 -15.54 13.93 16.44
CA ALA A 182 -15.08 12.60 16.07
C ALA A 182 -15.35 11.56 17.18
N LEU A 183 -15.23 11.96 18.45
CA LEU A 183 -15.54 11.09 19.58
C LEU A 183 -17.03 10.75 19.63
N ASP A 184 -17.91 11.72 19.41
CA ASP A 184 -19.36 11.52 19.39
C ASP A 184 -19.78 10.69 18.17
N TRP A 185 -19.18 10.95 17.02
CA TRP A 185 -19.36 10.13 15.83
C TRP A 185 -18.97 8.66 16.08
N LEU A 186 -17.81 8.40 16.71
CA LEU A 186 -17.38 7.04 17.08
C LEU A 186 -18.34 6.36 18.06
N ARG A 187 -18.91 7.13 19.01
CA ARG A 187 -19.92 6.61 19.94
C ARG A 187 -21.21 6.21 19.22
N GLY A 188 -21.70 7.06 18.31
CA GLY A 188 -22.86 6.78 17.47
C GLY A 188 -22.63 5.58 16.55
N LEU A 189 -21.49 5.55 15.83
CA LEU A 189 -21.10 4.41 15.01
C LEU A 189 -21.07 3.11 15.82
N LYS A 190 -20.48 3.14 17.02
CA LYS A 190 -20.43 1.97 17.92
C LYS A 190 -21.82 1.46 18.30
N GLN A 191 -22.78 2.36 18.56
CA GLN A 191 -24.16 2.00 18.90
C GLN A 191 -24.91 1.38 17.71
N ASN A 192 -24.48 1.69 16.47
CA ASN A 192 -25.08 1.20 15.24
C ASN A 192 -24.49 -0.14 14.76
N LEU A 193 -23.49 -0.67 15.46
CA LEU A 193 -22.89 -1.96 15.08
C LEU A 193 -23.87 -3.13 15.27
N ALA A 194 -23.98 -3.97 14.24
CA ALA A 194 -24.75 -5.22 14.29
C ALA A 194 -24.01 -6.31 15.10
N ARG A 195 -22.69 -6.22 15.16
CA ARG A 195 -21.82 -7.20 15.85
C ARG A 195 -20.50 -6.55 16.27
N LYS A 196 -19.73 -7.24 17.10
CA LYS A 196 -18.37 -6.84 17.45
C LYS A 196 -17.51 -6.69 16.19
N PRO A 197 -16.66 -5.64 16.09
CA PRO A 197 -15.74 -5.46 14.97
C PRO A 197 -14.84 -6.69 14.77
N GLN A 198 -14.81 -7.23 13.55
CA GLN A 198 -14.04 -8.44 13.22
C GLN A 198 -13.75 -8.54 11.72
N GLY A 199 -12.86 -9.44 11.35
CA GLY A 199 -12.56 -9.76 9.95
C GLY A 199 -11.83 -8.64 9.19
N ASN A 200 -11.80 -8.76 7.88
CA ASN A 200 -11.26 -7.78 6.94
C ASN A 200 -12.37 -7.18 6.07
N ASP A 201 -12.04 -6.28 5.12
CA ASP A 201 -13.05 -5.60 4.30
C ASP A 201 -13.91 -6.58 3.49
N ARG A 202 -13.35 -7.68 2.97
CA ARG A 202 -14.11 -8.71 2.25
C ARG A 202 -15.08 -9.46 3.16
N ALA A 203 -14.68 -9.73 4.40
CA ALA A 203 -15.56 -10.35 5.37
C ALA A 203 -16.77 -9.45 5.72
N GLN A 204 -16.63 -8.13 5.60
CA GLN A 204 -17.76 -7.22 5.78
C GLN A 204 -18.75 -7.32 4.62
N VAL A 205 -18.26 -7.37 3.37
CA VAL A 205 -19.13 -7.56 2.19
C VAL A 205 -19.89 -8.88 2.30
N LYS A 206 -19.20 -9.97 2.66
CA LYS A 206 -19.84 -11.26 2.92
C LYS A 206 -20.92 -11.19 4.02
N ALA A 207 -20.69 -10.40 5.06
CA ALA A 207 -21.67 -10.21 6.14
C ALA A 207 -22.91 -9.43 5.67
N ILE A 208 -22.74 -8.43 4.79
CA ILE A 208 -23.86 -7.75 4.15
C ILE A 208 -24.66 -8.73 3.28
N TRP A 209 -23.99 -9.48 2.43
CA TRP A 209 -24.61 -10.51 1.61
C TRP A 209 -25.38 -11.55 2.45
N ALA A 210 -24.82 -11.99 3.56
CA ALA A 210 -25.45 -12.93 4.48
C ALA A 210 -26.59 -12.32 5.33
N GLY A 211 -26.88 -11.01 5.21
CA GLY A 211 -27.94 -10.33 5.96
C GLY A 211 -27.59 -10.03 7.43
N GLU A 212 -26.32 -10.19 7.85
CA GLU A 212 -25.90 -9.87 9.22
C GLU A 212 -25.89 -8.35 9.49
N CYS A 213 -25.75 -7.54 8.44
CA CYS A 213 -25.77 -6.08 8.48
C CYS A 213 -26.14 -5.51 7.10
N ASP A 214 -26.46 -4.22 7.05
CA ASP A 214 -26.87 -3.56 5.82
C ASP A 214 -25.77 -2.67 5.25
N LEU A 215 -24.85 -2.21 6.10
CA LEU A 215 -23.78 -1.29 5.79
C LEU A 215 -22.42 -1.76 6.30
N SER A 216 -21.39 -1.35 5.62
CA SER A 216 -20.00 -1.44 6.09
C SER A 216 -19.10 -0.38 5.47
N ILE A 217 -17.83 -0.34 5.88
CA ILE A 217 -16.81 0.55 5.32
C ILE A 217 -15.66 -0.32 4.79
N GLY A 218 -15.26 -0.09 3.54
CA GLY A 218 -14.17 -0.83 2.94
C GLY A 218 -13.45 -0.07 1.83
N ASN A 219 -12.32 -0.61 1.38
CA ASN A 219 -11.56 -0.02 0.29
C ASN A 219 -12.09 -0.51 -1.07
N THR A 220 -12.25 0.41 -2.02
CA THR A 220 -12.84 0.15 -3.36
C THR A 220 -12.22 -1.04 -4.10
N TYR A 221 -10.90 -1.22 -4.02
CA TYR A 221 -10.22 -2.25 -4.77
C TYR A 221 -10.56 -3.69 -4.31
N TYR A 222 -11.06 -3.87 -3.07
CA TYR A 222 -11.54 -5.18 -2.64
C TYR A 222 -12.81 -5.58 -3.39
N MET A 223 -13.73 -4.65 -3.59
CA MET A 223 -14.94 -4.90 -4.39
C MET A 223 -14.58 -5.31 -5.82
N GLY A 224 -13.74 -4.52 -6.49
CA GLY A 224 -13.29 -4.85 -7.86
C GLY A 224 -12.55 -6.19 -7.97
N LYS A 225 -11.87 -6.64 -6.90
CA LYS A 225 -11.24 -7.96 -6.85
C LYS A 225 -12.26 -9.08 -6.64
N MET A 226 -13.22 -8.87 -5.74
CA MET A 226 -14.26 -9.85 -5.44
C MET A 226 -15.16 -10.12 -6.66
N LEU A 227 -15.52 -9.09 -7.41
CA LEU A 227 -16.31 -9.23 -8.64
C LEU A 227 -15.61 -10.08 -9.73
N LYS A 228 -14.28 -10.20 -9.68
CA LYS A 228 -13.50 -11.04 -10.60
C LYS A 228 -13.18 -12.43 -10.06
N ASP A 229 -13.56 -12.73 -8.83
CA ASP A 229 -13.30 -13.99 -8.17
C ASP A 229 -14.58 -14.83 -8.17
N PRO A 230 -14.65 -15.98 -8.87
CA PRO A 230 -15.85 -16.78 -8.98
C PRO A 230 -16.46 -17.21 -7.64
N GLU A 231 -15.63 -17.38 -6.61
CA GLU A 231 -16.09 -17.77 -5.26
C GLU A 231 -16.67 -16.60 -4.46
N GLN A 232 -16.35 -15.36 -4.84
CA GLN A 232 -16.68 -14.14 -4.08
C GLN A 232 -17.62 -13.20 -4.84
N ALA A 233 -17.81 -13.40 -6.15
CA ALA A 233 -18.62 -12.52 -6.99
C ALA A 233 -20.06 -12.37 -6.46
N ASP A 234 -20.65 -13.45 -5.98
CA ASP A 234 -22.02 -13.44 -5.43
C ASP A 234 -22.17 -12.53 -4.20
N TRP A 235 -21.08 -12.34 -3.43
CA TRP A 235 -21.12 -11.46 -2.26
C TRP A 235 -21.07 -9.98 -2.64
N ALA A 236 -20.56 -9.67 -3.84
CA ALA A 236 -20.23 -8.32 -4.28
C ALA A 236 -21.24 -7.74 -5.30
N ASN A 237 -22.23 -8.55 -5.72
CA ASN A 237 -23.29 -8.17 -6.64
C ASN A 237 -24.51 -7.55 -5.95
#